data_d6c5ffd922a39375b74b264d36452b35
#
_entry.id   d6c5ffd922a39375b74b264d36452b35
#
_cell.length_a   1.000
_cell.length_b   1.000
_cell.length_c   1.000
_cell.angle_alpha   90.00
_cell.angle_beta   90.00
_cell.angle_gamma   90.00
#
_symmetry.space_group_name_H-M   'P 1'
#
loop_
_entity.id
_entity.type
_entity.pdbx_description
1 polymer ?
#
loop_
_entity_poly.entity_id
_entity_poly.type
_entity_poly.pdbx_seq_one_letter_code
_entity_poly.pdbx_strand_id
1 'polypeptide(L)'
;ADSRGMQVDPEQILITSGAQQAFVLISYVLMNKDDTVWYENPGHIAGRDVMRIVGGDVSPVPIDGEGLDLPYAIQNFSIPKLIFTTPSHQQPLGITMSLQRRLALLKYAHENASWIIEDDYDSEFRYRGRPLPALSALDKVGRVLYVGTFSKSLFPSVRIGYVVVPEILMDAFAKTRNIFGQTSSAITEEALSNFMDDGAFAEHIRKM
;
A
#
# COMPACT_ATOMS: atom_id res chain seq x y z
N ALA A 1 11.04 -4.17 4.33
CA ALA A 1 10.18 -5.02 5.16
C ALA A 1 10.59 -4.94 6.63
N ASP A 2 11.82 -5.30 6.99
CA ASP A 2 12.28 -5.37 8.40
C ASP A 2 12.16 -4.04 9.15
N SER A 3 12.50 -2.93 8.51
CA SER A 3 12.38 -1.58 9.10
C SER A 3 10.94 -1.20 9.46
N ARG A 4 9.95 -1.88 8.88
CA ARG A 4 8.51 -1.70 9.12
C ARG A 4 7.91 -2.77 10.03
N GLY A 5 8.76 -3.69 10.54
CA GLY A 5 8.33 -4.79 11.42
C GLY A 5 7.62 -5.94 10.70
N MET A 6 7.71 -5.98 9.37
CA MET A 6 7.10 -7.05 8.57
C MET A 6 8.08 -8.22 8.42
N GLN A 7 7.59 -9.44 8.71
CA GLN A 7 8.24 -10.69 8.32
C GLN A 7 7.62 -11.15 7.01
N VAL A 8 8.37 -11.09 5.93
CA VAL A 8 7.87 -11.32 4.57
C VAL A 8 8.79 -12.30 3.86
N ASP A 9 8.24 -13.31 3.23
CA ASP A 9 8.96 -14.15 2.30
C ASP A 9 9.33 -13.33 1.05
N PRO A 10 10.58 -13.38 0.54
CA PRO A 10 10.95 -12.70 -0.70
C PRO A 10 10.02 -12.99 -1.88
N GLU A 11 9.45 -14.19 -1.96
CA GLU A 11 8.49 -14.56 -3.00
C GLU A 11 7.18 -13.75 -2.95
N GLN A 12 6.80 -13.22 -1.76
CA GLN A 12 5.64 -12.37 -1.60
C GLN A 12 5.86 -10.93 -2.12
N ILE A 13 7.09 -10.57 -2.49
CA ILE A 13 7.43 -9.23 -2.95
C ILE A 13 7.38 -9.17 -4.46
N LEU A 14 6.43 -8.43 -5.00
CA LEU A 14 6.30 -8.18 -6.43
C LEU A 14 6.85 -6.80 -6.78
N ILE A 15 7.89 -6.75 -7.59
CA ILE A 15 8.46 -5.47 -8.09
C ILE A 15 7.53 -4.89 -9.17
N THR A 16 7.33 -3.58 -9.11
CA THR A 16 6.48 -2.81 -10.03
C THR A 16 7.18 -1.55 -10.53
N SER A 17 6.68 -0.93 -11.60
CA SER A 17 7.18 0.37 -12.08
C SER A 17 6.63 1.56 -11.28
N GLY A 18 6.68 1.44 -9.93
CA GLY A 18 6.15 2.39 -8.96
C GLY A 18 4.78 1.99 -8.41
N ALA A 19 4.34 2.68 -7.36
CA ALA A 19 3.10 2.39 -6.63
C ALA A 19 1.85 2.40 -7.53
N GLN A 20 1.81 3.28 -8.53
CA GLN A 20 0.67 3.37 -9.44
C GLN A 20 0.39 2.05 -10.16
N GLN A 21 1.43 1.35 -10.62
CA GLN A 21 1.26 0.04 -11.23
C GLN A 21 0.84 -1.02 -10.22
N ALA A 22 1.33 -0.94 -8.98
CA ALA A 22 0.86 -1.82 -7.91
C ALA A 22 -0.66 -1.67 -7.70
N PHE A 23 -1.18 -0.42 -7.69
CA PHE A 23 -2.63 -0.19 -7.57
C PHE A 23 -3.41 -0.77 -8.75
N VAL A 24 -2.89 -0.62 -9.97
CA VAL A 24 -3.51 -1.23 -11.17
C VAL A 24 -3.58 -2.75 -11.03
N LEU A 25 -2.46 -3.41 -10.68
CA LEU A 25 -2.42 -4.87 -10.51
C LEU A 25 -3.39 -5.34 -9.41
N ILE A 26 -3.39 -4.66 -8.25
CA ILE A 26 -4.29 -4.97 -7.13
C ILE A 26 -5.74 -4.88 -7.59
N SER A 27 -6.10 -3.81 -8.29
CA SER A 27 -7.46 -3.60 -8.77
C SER A 27 -7.89 -4.70 -9.74
N TYR A 28 -7.04 -5.07 -10.70
CA TYR A 28 -7.37 -6.13 -11.67
C TYR A 28 -7.48 -7.52 -11.04
N VAL A 29 -6.72 -7.79 -9.99
CA VAL A 29 -6.78 -9.10 -9.29
C VAL A 29 -7.98 -9.20 -8.36
N LEU A 30 -8.33 -8.12 -7.67
CA LEU A 30 -9.27 -8.19 -6.54
C LEU A 30 -10.65 -7.62 -6.80
N MET A 31 -10.80 -6.76 -7.82
CA MET A 31 -12.05 -6.04 -8.05
C MET A 31 -12.82 -6.58 -9.25
N ASN A 32 -14.13 -6.57 -9.12
CA ASN A 32 -15.07 -6.63 -10.22
C ASN A 32 -15.72 -5.26 -10.43
N LYS A 33 -16.42 -5.11 -11.54
CA LYS A 33 -17.23 -3.92 -11.79
C LYS A 33 -18.25 -3.74 -10.67
N ASP A 34 -18.44 -2.50 -10.23
CA ASP A 34 -19.37 -2.06 -9.19
C ASP A 34 -19.01 -2.54 -7.75
N ASP A 35 -17.85 -3.16 -7.55
CA ASP A 35 -17.36 -3.44 -6.20
C ASP A 35 -17.12 -2.13 -5.44
N THR A 36 -17.59 -2.04 -4.19
CA THR A 36 -17.39 -0.88 -3.33
C THR A 36 -15.94 -0.77 -2.89
N VAL A 37 -15.37 0.43 -3.02
CA VAL A 37 -14.02 0.77 -2.54
C VAL A 37 -14.11 1.93 -1.56
N TRP A 38 -13.71 1.71 -0.32
CA TRP A 38 -13.50 2.82 0.61
C TRP A 38 -12.17 3.48 0.33
N TYR A 39 -12.21 4.79 0.10
CA TYR A 39 -11.03 5.57 -0.26
C TYR A 39 -10.94 6.82 0.60
N GLU A 40 -9.76 7.10 1.16
CA GLU A 40 -9.50 8.32 1.95
C GLU A 40 -9.90 9.59 1.20
N ASN A 41 -10.61 10.49 1.88
CA ASN A 41 -11.02 11.79 1.32
C ASN A 41 -10.79 12.93 2.34
N PRO A 42 -9.82 13.86 2.09
CA PRO A 42 -8.96 13.88 0.89
C PRO A 42 -7.96 12.72 0.85
N GLY A 43 -7.52 12.33 -0.34
CA GLY A 43 -6.59 11.22 -0.54
C GLY A 43 -5.85 11.30 -1.87
N HIS A 44 -5.00 10.32 -2.16
CA HIS A 44 -4.16 10.25 -3.35
C HIS A 44 -5.01 10.14 -4.64
N ILE A 45 -5.04 11.20 -5.45
CA ILE A 45 -5.95 11.31 -6.59
C ILE A 45 -5.72 10.20 -7.64
N ALA A 46 -4.47 9.96 -8.01
CA ALA A 46 -4.16 9.00 -9.06
C ALA A 46 -4.47 7.54 -8.67
N GLY A 47 -4.33 7.18 -7.39
CA GLY A 47 -4.76 5.87 -6.88
C GLY A 47 -6.27 5.71 -6.93
N ARG A 48 -7.02 6.75 -6.52
CA ARG A 48 -8.47 6.78 -6.60
C ARG A 48 -8.97 6.60 -8.05
N ASP A 49 -8.34 7.29 -8.98
CA ASP A 49 -8.74 7.24 -10.38
C ASP A 49 -8.51 5.85 -10.99
N VAL A 50 -7.47 5.11 -10.57
CA VAL A 50 -7.29 3.69 -10.94
C VAL A 50 -8.49 2.86 -10.51
N MET A 51 -8.93 2.98 -9.25
CA MET A 51 -10.07 2.22 -8.75
C MET A 51 -11.34 2.47 -9.58
N ARG A 52 -11.57 3.73 -9.97
CA ARG A 52 -12.70 4.13 -10.83
C ARG A 52 -12.59 3.60 -12.25
N ILE A 53 -11.41 3.66 -12.86
CA ILE A 53 -11.18 3.19 -14.24
C ILE A 53 -11.42 1.68 -14.35
N VAL A 54 -11.07 0.92 -13.32
CA VAL A 54 -11.33 -0.53 -13.28
C VAL A 54 -12.81 -0.85 -13.02
N GLY A 55 -13.62 0.16 -12.69
CA GLY A 55 -15.07 0.02 -12.53
C GLY A 55 -15.55 -0.04 -11.08
N GLY A 56 -14.70 0.30 -10.12
CA GLY A 56 -15.06 0.33 -8.69
C GLY A 56 -15.99 1.50 -8.34
N ASP A 57 -16.95 1.25 -7.45
CA ASP A 57 -17.75 2.29 -6.80
C ASP A 57 -16.98 2.88 -5.61
N VAL A 58 -16.39 4.05 -5.82
CA VAL A 58 -15.49 4.67 -4.85
C VAL A 58 -16.25 5.54 -3.86
N SER A 59 -16.36 5.06 -2.63
CA SER A 59 -16.96 5.75 -1.48
C SER A 59 -15.91 6.60 -0.76
N PRO A 60 -16.10 7.95 -0.70
CA PRO A 60 -15.12 8.87 -0.11
C PRO A 60 -15.24 8.88 1.42
N VAL A 61 -14.31 8.21 2.11
CA VAL A 61 -14.28 8.16 3.57
C VAL A 61 -13.50 9.34 4.12
N PRO A 62 -14.08 10.17 5.01
CA PRO A 62 -13.38 11.30 5.61
C PRO A 62 -12.23 10.85 6.50
N ILE A 63 -11.33 11.78 6.78
CA ILE A 63 -10.18 11.61 7.67
C ILE A 63 -10.44 12.41 8.95
N ASP A 64 -10.29 11.77 10.09
CA ASP A 64 -10.31 12.40 11.40
C ASP A 64 -8.90 12.48 12.04
N GLY A 65 -8.80 12.88 13.29
CA GLY A 65 -7.51 12.97 14.02
C GLY A 65 -6.80 11.63 14.22
N GLU A 66 -7.45 10.51 13.94
CA GLU A 66 -6.91 9.15 14.07
C GLU A 66 -6.68 8.44 12.72
N GLY A 67 -6.91 9.13 11.60
CA GLY A 67 -6.79 8.60 10.24
C GLY A 67 -8.14 8.39 9.54
N LEU A 68 -8.27 7.38 8.70
CA LEU A 68 -9.53 7.02 8.02
C LEU A 68 -10.66 6.83 9.06
N ASP A 69 -11.76 7.59 8.92
CA ASP A 69 -12.90 7.54 9.86
C ASP A 69 -13.72 6.26 9.64
N LEU A 70 -13.29 5.20 10.31
CA LEU A 70 -13.93 3.89 10.23
C LEU A 70 -15.39 3.89 10.72
N PRO A 71 -15.76 4.53 11.86
CA PRO A 71 -17.14 4.63 12.28
C PRO A 71 -18.06 5.28 11.25
N TYR A 72 -17.61 6.39 10.67
CA TYR A 72 -18.35 7.06 9.59
C TYR A 72 -18.52 6.14 8.37
N ALA A 73 -17.47 5.45 7.95
CA ALA A 73 -17.51 4.57 6.80
C ALA A 73 -18.54 3.44 7.00
N ILE A 74 -18.52 2.78 8.16
CA ILE A 74 -19.47 1.71 8.51
C ILE A 74 -20.93 2.18 8.50
N GLN A 75 -21.16 3.42 8.96
CA GLN A 75 -22.52 3.96 9.05
C GLN A 75 -23.09 4.43 7.70
N ASN A 76 -22.23 4.89 6.78
CA ASN A 76 -22.67 5.61 5.59
C ASN A 76 -22.45 4.86 4.27
N PHE A 77 -21.64 3.81 4.25
CA PHE A 77 -21.30 3.11 3.00
C PHE A 77 -21.52 1.60 3.12
N SER A 78 -21.70 0.96 1.98
CA SER A 78 -21.75 -0.50 1.87
C SER A 78 -20.43 -1.14 2.26
N ILE A 79 -20.44 -2.42 2.64
CA ILE A 79 -19.23 -3.20 2.93
C ILE A 79 -18.30 -3.15 1.72
N PRO A 80 -17.04 -2.72 1.88
CA PRO A 80 -16.13 -2.56 0.77
C PRO A 80 -15.45 -3.87 0.38
N LYS A 81 -15.17 -4.04 -0.89
CA LYS A 81 -14.23 -5.05 -1.38
C LYS A 81 -12.79 -4.66 -1.06
N LEU A 82 -12.46 -3.38 -1.25
CA LEU A 82 -11.15 -2.79 -0.98
C LEU A 82 -11.27 -1.56 -0.08
N ILE A 83 -10.27 -1.38 0.78
CA ILE A 83 -10.07 -0.18 1.60
C ILE A 83 -8.69 0.37 1.27
N PHE A 84 -8.62 1.58 0.71
CA PHE A 84 -7.35 2.26 0.43
C PHE A 84 -7.04 3.25 1.54
N THR A 85 -5.84 3.14 2.13
CA THR A 85 -5.39 4.02 3.21
C THR A 85 -3.88 4.27 3.18
N THR A 86 -3.47 5.45 3.70
CA THR A 86 -2.08 5.87 3.88
C THR A 86 -1.77 6.05 5.38
N PRO A 87 -1.72 4.94 6.16
CA PRO A 87 -1.81 4.98 7.61
C PRO A 87 -0.57 5.54 8.32
N SER A 88 0.57 5.53 7.64
CA SER A 88 1.85 6.01 8.21
C SER A 88 1.98 7.53 8.13
N HIS A 89 1.48 8.11 7.04
CA HIS A 89 1.48 9.54 6.77
C HIS A 89 0.38 9.83 5.75
N GLN A 90 -0.78 10.20 6.24
CA GLN A 90 -1.96 10.42 5.42
C GLN A 90 -1.73 11.53 4.37
N GLN A 91 -1.99 11.23 3.13
CA GLN A 91 -1.85 12.19 2.05
C GLN A 91 -3.21 12.84 1.70
N PRO A 92 -3.36 14.19 1.78
CA PRO A 92 -2.30 15.18 1.96
C PRO A 92 -2.17 15.74 3.39
N LEU A 93 -2.92 15.23 4.38
CA LEU A 93 -3.08 15.88 5.68
C LEU A 93 -1.94 15.61 6.66
N GLY A 94 -1.08 14.61 6.39
CA GLY A 94 0.04 14.27 7.27
C GLY A 94 -0.35 13.57 8.58
N ILE A 95 -1.60 13.16 8.73
CA ILE A 95 -2.10 12.47 9.93
C ILE A 95 -1.55 11.05 9.97
N THR A 96 -1.05 10.62 11.12
CA THR A 96 -0.67 9.21 11.35
C THR A 96 -1.85 8.47 11.97
N MET A 97 -2.28 7.37 11.34
CA MET A 97 -3.35 6.54 11.88
C MET A 97 -2.94 5.93 13.22
N SER A 98 -3.79 6.10 14.23
CA SER A 98 -3.55 5.59 15.58
C SER A 98 -3.49 4.05 15.60
N LEU A 99 -2.79 3.49 16.59
CA LEU A 99 -2.74 2.03 16.75
C LEU A 99 -4.14 1.43 16.95
N GLN A 100 -4.98 2.10 17.72
CA GLN A 100 -6.36 1.67 17.97
C GLN A 100 -7.15 1.60 16.66
N ARG A 101 -7.04 2.63 15.80
CA ARG A 101 -7.70 2.67 14.49
C ARG A 101 -7.17 1.59 13.55
N ARG A 102 -5.85 1.33 13.55
CA ARG A 102 -5.23 0.24 12.78
C ARG A 102 -5.82 -1.13 13.16
N LEU A 103 -5.89 -1.42 14.45
CA LEU A 103 -6.44 -2.69 14.94
C LEU A 103 -7.94 -2.83 14.64
N ALA A 104 -8.71 -1.75 14.79
CA ALA A 104 -10.13 -1.73 14.44
C ALA A 104 -10.36 -1.96 12.95
N LEU A 105 -9.57 -1.33 12.08
CA LEU A 105 -9.64 -1.49 10.63
C LEU A 105 -9.29 -2.91 10.18
N LEU A 106 -8.23 -3.51 10.74
CA LEU A 106 -7.85 -4.90 10.49
C LEU A 106 -8.95 -5.88 10.90
N LYS A 107 -9.50 -5.68 12.10
CA LYS A 107 -10.64 -6.48 12.59
C LYS A 107 -11.83 -6.38 11.64
N TYR A 108 -12.23 -5.17 11.25
CA TYR A 108 -13.33 -4.95 10.34
C TYR A 108 -13.10 -5.63 8.98
N ALA A 109 -11.91 -5.45 8.40
CA ALA A 109 -11.56 -6.07 7.13
C ALA A 109 -11.61 -7.60 7.19
N HIS A 110 -11.15 -8.19 8.29
CA HIS A 110 -11.24 -9.64 8.50
C HIS A 110 -12.71 -10.12 8.58
N GLU A 111 -13.53 -9.48 9.42
CA GLU A 111 -14.92 -9.86 9.65
C GLU A 111 -15.80 -9.74 8.40
N ASN A 112 -15.44 -8.79 7.49
CA ASN A 112 -16.21 -8.52 6.28
C ASN A 112 -15.54 -9.04 4.99
N ALA A 113 -14.49 -9.83 5.08
CA ALA A 113 -13.73 -10.34 3.95
C ALA A 113 -13.21 -9.25 3.00
N SER A 114 -13.00 -8.03 3.51
CA SER A 114 -12.43 -6.91 2.78
C SER A 114 -10.90 -7.03 2.68
N TRP A 115 -10.32 -6.42 1.64
CA TRP A 115 -8.87 -6.26 1.50
C TRP A 115 -8.47 -4.84 1.84
N ILE A 116 -7.26 -4.65 2.35
CA ILE A 116 -6.70 -3.32 2.62
C ILE A 116 -5.51 -3.09 1.71
N ILE A 117 -5.45 -1.94 1.05
CA ILE A 117 -4.26 -1.41 0.41
C ILE A 117 -3.63 -0.42 1.39
N GLU A 118 -2.47 -0.78 1.91
CA GLU A 118 -1.63 0.12 2.70
C GLU A 118 -0.61 0.77 1.78
N ASP A 119 -0.83 2.04 1.41
CA ASP A 119 0.14 2.83 0.64
C ASP A 119 1.12 3.52 1.59
N ASP A 120 2.37 3.07 1.58
CA ASP A 120 3.44 3.56 2.44
C ASP A 120 4.55 4.21 1.60
N TYR A 121 4.29 5.44 1.17
CA TYR A 121 5.08 6.13 0.14
C TYR A 121 6.30 6.88 0.67
N ASP A 122 6.40 7.18 1.98
CA ASP A 122 7.44 8.04 2.56
C ASP A 122 7.88 7.66 3.99
N SER A 123 7.58 6.46 4.44
CA SER A 123 7.86 6.03 5.83
C SER A 123 9.36 5.92 6.18
N GLU A 124 10.24 5.96 5.19
CA GLU A 124 11.68 6.06 5.39
C GLU A 124 12.10 7.42 6.00
N PHE A 125 11.31 8.48 5.81
CA PHE A 125 11.59 9.85 6.24
C PHE A 125 10.98 10.21 7.60
N ARG A 126 11.25 9.43 8.63
CA ARG A 126 10.74 9.77 9.96
C ARG A 126 11.73 10.57 10.77
N TYR A 127 11.31 11.78 11.10
CA TYR A 127 12.11 12.74 11.88
C TYR A 127 11.88 12.69 13.39
N ARG A 128 10.82 12.01 13.91
CA ARG A 128 10.50 11.97 15.34
C ARG A 128 9.75 10.69 15.75
N GLY A 129 10.10 10.15 16.93
CA GLY A 129 9.37 9.09 17.64
C GLY A 129 9.65 7.67 17.14
N ARG A 130 9.21 6.66 17.91
CA ARG A 130 9.18 5.26 17.46
C ARG A 130 8.11 5.07 16.39
N PRO A 131 8.46 4.50 15.24
CA PRO A 131 7.46 4.22 14.21
C PRO A 131 6.43 3.21 14.71
N LEU A 132 5.15 3.48 14.43
CA LEU A 132 4.13 2.45 14.57
C LEU A 132 4.41 1.35 13.52
N PRO A 133 4.20 0.08 13.87
CA PRO A 133 4.27 -1.00 12.90
C PRO A 133 3.32 -0.75 11.73
N ALA A 134 3.69 -1.18 10.53
CA ALA A 134 2.78 -1.15 9.39
C ALA A 134 1.47 -1.92 9.69
N LEU A 135 0.37 -1.59 9.00
CA LEU A 135 -0.85 -2.40 9.08
C LEU A 135 -0.55 -3.86 8.71
N SER A 136 0.23 -4.05 7.65
CA SER A 136 0.68 -5.36 7.20
C SER A 136 1.46 -6.13 8.29
N ALA A 137 2.27 -5.43 9.11
CA ALA A 137 2.98 -6.06 10.22
C ALA A 137 2.06 -6.48 11.39
N LEU A 138 0.91 -5.81 11.54
CA LEU A 138 -0.09 -6.10 12.57
C LEU A 138 -1.12 -7.12 12.09
N ASP A 139 -1.20 -7.35 10.78
CA ASP A 139 -2.16 -8.26 10.17
C ASP A 139 -1.74 -9.72 10.38
N LYS A 140 -2.57 -10.46 11.12
CA LYS A 140 -2.36 -11.89 11.40
C LYS A 140 -3.13 -12.82 10.45
N VAL A 141 -3.93 -12.25 9.57
CA VAL A 141 -4.89 -13.00 8.74
C VAL A 141 -4.54 -12.92 7.25
N GLY A 142 -3.65 -12.01 6.86
CA GLY A 142 -3.24 -11.83 5.47
C GLY A 142 -4.30 -11.12 4.63
N ARG A 143 -4.80 -9.96 5.10
CA ARG A 143 -5.78 -9.11 4.39
C ARG A 143 -5.19 -7.80 3.89
N VAL A 144 -3.92 -7.53 4.17
CA VAL A 144 -3.24 -6.29 3.79
C VAL A 144 -2.29 -6.51 2.62
N LEU A 145 -2.45 -5.73 1.56
CA LEU A 145 -1.48 -5.57 0.50
C LEU A 145 -0.68 -4.29 0.80
N TYR A 146 0.59 -4.45 1.11
CA TYR A 146 1.46 -3.32 1.40
C TYR A 146 2.14 -2.84 0.12
N VAL A 147 2.02 -1.55 -0.17
CA VAL A 147 2.61 -0.92 -1.35
C VAL A 147 3.70 0.06 -0.91
N GLY A 148 4.90 -0.13 -1.44
CA GLY A 148 6.03 0.76 -1.22
C GLY A 148 6.60 1.29 -2.54
N THR A 149 7.36 2.39 -2.46
CA THR A 149 7.99 3.01 -3.61
C THR A 149 9.36 3.60 -3.27
N PHE A 150 10.30 3.50 -4.20
CA PHE A 150 11.61 4.17 -4.09
C PHE A 150 11.61 5.57 -4.69
N SER A 151 10.51 6.00 -5.30
CA SER A 151 10.43 7.31 -5.96
C SER A 151 10.55 8.51 -5.02
N LYS A 152 10.27 8.31 -3.73
CA LYS A 152 10.41 9.37 -2.71
C LYS A 152 11.76 9.32 -2.01
N SER A 153 12.26 8.12 -1.76
CA SER A 153 13.54 7.90 -1.08
C SER A 153 14.78 8.05 -2.00
N LEU A 154 14.58 8.01 -3.31
CA LEU A 154 15.62 8.26 -4.31
C LEU A 154 15.23 9.46 -5.19
N PHE A 155 14.62 9.18 -6.33
CA PHE A 155 14.14 10.21 -7.27
C PHE A 155 12.98 9.66 -8.11
N PRO A 156 12.05 10.53 -8.56
CA PRO A 156 10.82 10.08 -9.23
C PRO A 156 11.02 9.23 -10.48
N SER A 157 12.11 9.46 -11.23
CA SER A 157 12.38 8.72 -12.48
C SER A 157 13.00 7.34 -12.28
N VAL A 158 13.34 6.91 -11.06
CA VAL A 158 13.76 5.53 -10.78
C VAL A 158 12.66 4.53 -11.11
N ARG A 159 11.39 4.93 -10.93
CA ARG A 159 10.21 4.16 -11.32
C ARG A 159 10.23 2.72 -10.80
N ILE A 160 10.69 2.49 -9.58
CA ILE A 160 10.62 1.22 -8.89
C ILE A 160 9.70 1.37 -7.68
N GLY A 161 8.76 0.46 -7.58
CA GLY A 161 7.93 0.22 -6.41
C GLY A 161 7.81 -1.27 -6.17
N TYR A 162 7.07 -1.64 -5.17
CA TYR A 162 6.79 -3.04 -4.86
C TYR A 162 5.46 -3.18 -4.13
N VAL A 163 4.90 -4.36 -4.24
CA VAL A 163 3.76 -4.77 -3.41
C VAL A 163 4.12 -6.04 -2.68
N VAL A 164 3.84 -6.06 -1.37
CA VAL A 164 3.87 -7.29 -0.58
C VAL A 164 2.48 -7.90 -0.65
N VAL A 165 2.42 -9.07 -1.24
CA VAL A 165 1.17 -9.77 -1.54
C VAL A 165 0.93 -10.87 -0.52
N PRO A 166 -0.27 -10.97 0.07
CA PRO A 166 -0.64 -12.13 0.88
C PRO A 166 -0.46 -13.45 0.13
N GLU A 167 0.03 -14.49 0.81
CA GLU A 167 0.38 -15.78 0.20
C GLU A 167 -0.75 -16.37 -0.67
N ILE A 168 -1.98 -16.28 -0.20
CA ILE A 168 -3.17 -16.78 -0.91
C ILE A 168 -3.42 -16.11 -2.27
N LEU A 169 -2.84 -14.95 -2.52
CA LEU A 169 -3.03 -14.18 -3.75
C LEU A 169 -1.84 -14.27 -4.72
N MET A 170 -0.72 -14.87 -4.32
CA MET A 170 0.53 -14.84 -5.10
C MET A 170 0.37 -15.38 -6.52
N ASP A 171 -0.29 -16.51 -6.68
CA ASP A 171 -0.54 -17.11 -8.00
C ASP A 171 -1.33 -16.19 -8.93
N ALA A 172 -2.37 -15.53 -8.39
CA ALA A 172 -3.20 -14.61 -9.16
C ALA A 172 -2.41 -13.37 -9.58
N PHE A 173 -1.59 -12.82 -8.66
CA PHE A 173 -0.74 -11.68 -8.95
C PHE A 173 0.36 -12.02 -9.97
N ALA A 174 1.03 -13.16 -9.84
CA ALA A 174 2.05 -13.60 -10.78
C ALA A 174 1.49 -13.76 -12.20
N LYS A 175 0.32 -14.41 -12.34
CA LYS A 175 -0.37 -14.56 -13.62
C LYS A 175 -0.76 -13.21 -14.23
N THR A 176 -1.35 -12.33 -13.44
CA THR A 176 -1.79 -10.99 -13.89
C THR A 176 -0.59 -10.14 -14.30
N ARG A 177 0.49 -10.14 -13.50
CA ARG A 177 1.74 -9.44 -13.85
C ARG A 177 2.29 -9.91 -15.20
N ASN A 178 2.28 -11.20 -15.47
CA ASN A 178 2.77 -11.75 -16.75
C ASN A 178 1.95 -11.26 -17.95
N ILE A 179 0.65 -11.04 -17.78
CA ILE A 179 -0.23 -10.46 -18.82
C ILE A 179 0.13 -8.99 -19.10
N PHE A 180 0.44 -8.21 -18.08
CA PHE A 180 0.82 -6.81 -18.22
C PHE A 180 2.27 -6.60 -18.70
N GLY A 181 3.05 -7.68 -18.79
CA GLY A 181 4.45 -7.63 -19.22
C GLY A 181 5.42 -7.16 -18.14
N GLN A 182 6.66 -6.96 -18.53
CA GLN A 182 7.74 -6.58 -17.63
C GLN A 182 7.49 -5.17 -17.06
N THR A 183 7.60 -5.03 -15.76
CA THR A 183 7.10 -3.86 -15.01
C THR A 183 8.16 -2.80 -14.76
N SER A 184 9.43 -3.19 -14.69
CA SER A 184 10.58 -2.30 -14.48
C SER A 184 11.77 -2.74 -15.31
N SER A 185 12.75 -1.87 -15.48
CA SER A 185 13.97 -2.17 -16.20
C SER A 185 14.89 -3.04 -15.36
N ALA A 186 15.33 -4.19 -15.88
CA ALA A 186 16.30 -5.07 -15.21
C ALA A 186 17.59 -4.32 -14.82
N ILE A 187 18.03 -3.37 -15.66
CA ILE A 187 19.21 -2.53 -15.37
C ILE A 187 18.96 -1.68 -14.13
N THR A 188 17.77 -1.08 -14.00
CA THR A 188 17.44 -0.24 -12.84
C THR A 188 17.25 -1.06 -11.57
N GLU A 189 16.68 -2.26 -11.70
CA GLU A 189 16.54 -3.21 -10.57
C GLU A 189 17.92 -3.64 -10.05
N GLU A 190 18.81 -4.03 -10.95
CA GLU A 190 20.19 -4.45 -10.62
C GLU A 190 20.97 -3.30 -9.97
N ALA A 191 20.86 -2.09 -10.54
CA ALA A 191 21.52 -0.91 -9.96
C ALA A 191 21.00 -0.60 -8.55
N LEU A 192 19.70 -0.75 -8.31
CA LEU A 192 19.11 -0.57 -6.98
C LEU A 192 19.55 -1.66 -6.01
N SER A 193 19.60 -2.92 -6.46
CA SER A 193 20.08 -4.05 -5.64
C SER A 193 21.51 -3.80 -5.16
N ASN A 194 22.41 -3.50 -6.09
CA ASN A 194 23.81 -3.19 -5.76
C ASN A 194 23.92 -2.00 -4.78
N PHE A 195 23.12 -0.94 -4.98
CA PHE A 195 23.08 0.22 -4.10
C PHE A 195 22.60 -0.11 -2.68
N MET A 196 21.72 -1.09 -2.55
CA MET A 196 21.26 -1.60 -1.25
C MET A 196 22.31 -2.52 -0.59
N ASP A 197 22.89 -3.43 -1.35
CA ASP A 197 23.84 -4.43 -0.86
C ASP A 197 25.13 -3.79 -0.35
N ASP A 198 25.59 -2.73 -0.99
CA ASP A 198 26.75 -1.92 -0.56
C ASP A 198 26.46 -1.09 0.70
N GLY A 199 25.22 -1.07 1.20
CA GLY A 199 24.80 -0.26 2.34
C GLY A 199 24.65 1.24 2.03
N ALA A 200 24.93 1.65 0.80
CA ALA A 200 24.88 3.06 0.37
C ALA A 200 23.45 3.62 0.40
N PHE A 201 22.43 2.79 0.13
CA PHE A 201 21.03 3.20 0.30
C PHE A 201 20.70 3.58 1.75
N ALA A 202 21.11 2.75 2.72
CA ALA A 202 20.87 3.04 4.13
C ALA A 202 21.62 4.30 4.60
N GLU A 203 22.82 4.54 4.08
CA GLU A 203 23.57 5.77 4.33
C GLU A 203 22.88 7.00 3.72
N HIS A 204 22.37 6.88 2.50
CA HIS A 204 21.61 7.92 1.81
C HIS A 204 20.38 8.33 2.63
N ILE A 205 19.54 7.37 3.06
CA ILE A 205 18.36 7.64 3.88
C ILE A 205 18.70 8.35 5.20
N ARG A 206 19.84 7.99 5.83
CA ARG A 206 20.28 8.66 7.07
C ARG A 206 20.74 10.10 6.87
N LYS A 207 21.15 10.48 5.65
CA LYS A 207 21.62 11.84 5.32
C LYS A 207 20.50 12.78 4.86
N MET A 208 19.36 12.24 4.46
CA MET A 208 18.17 13.02 4.05
C MET A 208 17.35 13.46 5.26
#